data_95b146fddfe6cd2db2c46dd263f90ac3
#
_entry.id   95b146fddfe6cd2db2c46dd263f90ac3
#
_cell.length_a   1.000
_cell.length_b   1.000
_cell.length_c   1.000
_cell.angle_alpha   90.00
_cell.angle_beta   90.00
_cell.angle_gamma   90.00
#
_symmetry.space_group_name_H-M   'P 1'
#
loop_
_entity.id
_entity.type
_entity.pdbx_description
1 polymer ?
#
loop_
_entity_poly.entity_id
_entity_poly.type
_entity_poly.pdbx_seq_one_letter_code
_entity_poly.pdbx_strand_id
1 'polypeptide(L)'
;AQQCWVHKTANVLDKLSQRVRPDAKRLLHEMYLAPTRVDALAAYDRFLALYQDKYPKACECLGKDRDVMFTFYDFPAAHWVHLRTTNPIESTFATVRHRTRQTKGCGSRVTALTMVFKLATQAERHWRRLNSYQLITHLVDGDTFADGELQLKKAA
;
A
#
# COMPACT_ATOMS: atom_id res chain seq x y z
N ALA A 1 -10.35 4.51 -1.61
CA ALA A 1 -8.90 4.73 -1.56
C ALA A 1 -8.24 3.58 -0.82
N GLN A 2 -7.00 3.23 -1.17
CA GLN A 2 -6.18 2.21 -0.50
C GLN A 2 -5.05 2.88 0.27
N GLN A 3 -4.83 2.49 1.50
CA GLN A 3 -3.71 2.96 2.33
C GLN A 3 -2.46 2.08 2.13
N CYS A 4 -1.27 2.67 2.29
CA CYS A 4 0.00 1.95 2.20
C CYS A 4 0.27 1.12 3.46
N TRP A 5 0.36 -0.19 3.32
CA TRP A 5 0.64 -1.10 4.44
C TRP A 5 2.04 -0.93 5.04
N VAL A 6 3.03 -0.52 4.24
CA VAL A 6 4.39 -0.27 4.75
C VAL A 6 4.39 0.88 5.75
N HIS A 7 3.77 2.01 5.38
CA HIS A 7 3.65 3.17 6.28
C HIS A 7 2.76 2.87 7.48
N LYS A 8 1.63 2.18 7.28
CA LYS A 8 0.74 1.79 8.39
C LYS A 8 1.48 0.90 9.39
N THR A 9 2.19 -0.12 8.91
CA THR A 9 3.00 -1.01 9.75
C THR A 9 4.02 -0.21 10.57
N ALA A 10 4.78 0.68 9.95
CA ALA A 10 5.74 1.52 10.66
C ALA A 10 5.06 2.36 11.75
N ASN A 11 3.96 3.04 11.42
CA ASN A 11 3.22 3.89 12.36
C ASN A 11 2.64 3.12 13.56
N VAL A 12 2.17 1.89 13.34
CA VAL A 12 1.67 1.02 14.42
C VAL A 12 2.83 0.55 15.30
N LEU A 13 3.93 0.08 14.68
CA LEU A 13 5.10 -0.41 15.42
C LEU A 13 5.75 0.69 16.28
N ASP A 14 5.70 1.95 15.86
CA ASP A 14 6.22 3.07 16.64
C ASP A 14 5.45 3.31 17.95
N LYS A 15 4.21 2.82 18.06
CA LYS A 15 3.40 2.87 19.29
C LYS A 15 3.65 1.68 20.22
N LEU A 16 4.50 0.73 19.82
CA LEU A 16 4.80 -0.49 20.57
C LEU A 16 6.22 -0.45 21.15
N SER A 17 6.40 -1.10 22.31
CA SER A 17 7.75 -1.28 22.86
C SER A 17 8.59 -2.19 21.95
N GLN A 18 9.89 -1.98 21.93
CA GLN A 18 10.84 -2.72 21.09
C GLN A 18 10.70 -4.24 21.21
N ARG A 19 10.44 -4.71 22.43
CA ARG A 19 10.34 -6.14 22.76
C ARG A 19 9.23 -6.86 22.01
N VAL A 20 8.08 -6.21 21.77
CA VAL A 20 6.90 -6.84 21.15
C VAL A 20 6.80 -6.55 19.63
N ARG A 21 7.63 -5.65 19.10
CA ARG A 21 7.60 -5.27 17.68
C ARG A 21 7.74 -6.43 16.71
N PRO A 22 8.62 -7.45 16.95
CA PRO A 22 8.76 -8.57 16.01
C PRO A 22 7.46 -9.36 15.86
N ASP A 23 6.80 -9.70 16.96
CA ASP A 23 5.54 -10.44 16.93
C ASP A 23 4.39 -9.62 16.37
N ALA A 24 4.30 -8.35 16.73
CA ALA A 24 3.32 -7.44 16.17
C ALA A 24 3.51 -7.25 14.66
N LYS A 25 4.75 -7.14 14.19
CA LYS A 25 5.07 -7.06 12.77
C LYS A 25 4.62 -8.31 12.02
N ARG A 26 4.84 -9.51 12.59
CA ARG A 26 4.39 -10.77 12.00
C ARG A 26 2.86 -10.78 11.84
N LEU A 27 2.10 -10.39 12.85
CA LEU A 27 0.64 -10.31 12.76
C LEU A 27 0.16 -9.28 11.74
N LEU A 28 0.81 -8.11 11.65
CA LEU A 28 0.51 -7.11 10.63
C LEU A 28 0.79 -7.66 9.21
N HIS A 29 1.85 -8.46 9.04
CA HIS A 29 2.14 -9.13 7.77
C HIS A 29 1.07 -10.19 7.45
N GLU A 30 0.63 -10.97 8.43
CA GLU A 30 -0.47 -11.93 8.24
C GLU A 30 -1.73 -11.25 7.71
N MET A 31 -2.06 -10.03 8.16
CA MET A 31 -3.25 -9.30 7.69
C MET A 31 -3.20 -9.02 6.18
N TYR A 32 -2.11 -8.42 5.68
CA TYR A 32 -2.07 -8.02 4.27
C TYR A 32 -1.55 -9.10 3.31
N LEU A 33 -1.04 -10.21 3.85
CA LEU A 33 -0.65 -11.39 3.08
C LEU A 33 -1.71 -12.48 3.09
N ALA A 34 -2.76 -12.32 3.86
CA ALA A 34 -3.86 -13.28 3.93
C ALA A 34 -4.48 -13.53 2.54
N PRO A 35 -4.88 -14.77 2.23
CA PRO A 35 -5.47 -15.10 0.95
C PRO A 35 -6.87 -14.50 0.77
N THR A 36 -7.62 -14.31 1.86
CA THR A 36 -8.97 -13.76 1.84
C THR A 36 -9.12 -12.57 2.80
N ARG A 37 -10.10 -11.73 2.54
CA ARG A 37 -10.48 -10.64 3.45
C ARG A 37 -10.90 -11.16 4.83
N VAL A 38 -11.56 -12.30 4.89
CA VAL A 38 -12.00 -12.93 6.15
C VAL A 38 -10.80 -13.30 6.99
N ASP A 39 -9.79 -13.95 6.42
CA ASP A 39 -8.56 -14.32 7.11
C ASP A 39 -7.79 -13.07 7.58
N ALA A 40 -7.75 -12.03 6.76
CA ALA A 40 -7.12 -10.76 7.10
C ALA A 40 -7.80 -10.09 8.30
N LEU A 41 -9.12 -10.09 8.34
CA LEU A 41 -9.90 -9.55 9.46
C LEU A 41 -9.74 -10.40 10.73
N ALA A 42 -9.67 -11.72 10.60
CA ALA A 42 -9.36 -12.60 11.74
C ALA A 42 -7.96 -12.29 12.33
N ALA A 43 -6.97 -12.03 11.48
CA ALA A 43 -5.64 -11.59 11.94
C ALA A 43 -5.68 -10.20 12.60
N TYR A 44 -6.52 -9.28 12.09
CA TYR A 44 -6.76 -7.98 12.69
C TYR A 44 -7.36 -8.11 14.10
N ASP A 45 -8.39 -8.93 14.26
CA ASP A 45 -9.04 -9.15 15.55
C ASP A 45 -8.07 -9.79 16.57
N ARG A 46 -7.22 -10.74 16.14
CA ARG A 46 -6.15 -11.29 16.97
C ARG A 46 -5.17 -10.21 17.44
N PHE A 47 -4.82 -9.28 16.56
CA PHE A 47 -3.94 -8.16 16.95
C PHE A 47 -4.57 -7.30 18.03
N LEU A 48 -5.85 -6.93 17.88
CA LEU A 48 -6.57 -6.17 18.90
C LEU A 48 -6.63 -6.92 20.23
N ALA A 49 -7.00 -8.21 20.22
CA ALA A 49 -7.06 -9.04 21.41
C ALA A 49 -5.74 -9.10 22.18
N LEU A 50 -4.61 -9.10 21.49
CA LEU A 50 -3.29 -9.19 22.12
C LEU A 50 -2.74 -7.84 22.61
N TYR A 51 -3.11 -6.74 21.96
CA TYR A 51 -2.44 -5.46 22.19
C TYR A 51 -3.34 -4.35 22.73
N GLN A 52 -4.68 -4.49 22.71
CA GLN A 52 -5.61 -3.43 23.06
C GLN A 52 -5.41 -2.93 24.48
N ASP A 53 -5.27 -3.82 25.45
CA ASP A 53 -5.17 -3.44 26.87
C ASP A 53 -3.86 -2.71 27.19
N LYS A 54 -2.76 -3.16 26.61
CA LYS A 54 -1.42 -2.64 26.92
C LYS A 54 -0.96 -1.53 25.98
N TYR A 55 -1.44 -1.54 24.74
CA TYR A 55 -1.02 -0.62 23.69
C TYR A 55 -2.20 -0.03 22.92
N PRO A 56 -3.18 0.61 23.59
CA PRO A 56 -4.39 1.10 22.95
C PRO A 56 -4.11 2.07 21.80
N LYS A 57 -3.06 2.90 21.90
CA LYS A 57 -2.65 3.83 20.83
C LYS A 57 -2.19 3.12 19.55
N ALA A 58 -1.62 1.92 19.65
CA ALA A 58 -1.25 1.12 18.49
C ALA A 58 -2.49 0.56 17.79
N CYS A 59 -3.46 0.07 18.58
CA CYS A 59 -4.74 -0.44 18.08
C CYS A 59 -5.60 0.68 17.46
N GLU A 60 -5.65 1.85 18.08
CA GLU A 60 -6.30 3.03 17.53
C GLU A 60 -5.67 3.44 16.18
N CYS A 61 -4.33 3.49 16.13
CA CYS A 61 -3.59 3.79 14.90
C CYS A 61 -3.92 2.80 13.78
N LEU A 62 -4.03 1.51 14.10
CA LEU A 62 -4.41 0.48 13.13
C LEU A 62 -5.87 0.65 12.70
N GLY A 63 -6.78 0.85 13.66
CA GLY A 63 -8.22 0.92 13.43
C GLY A 63 -8.70 2.14 12.66
N LYS A 64 -7.99 3.26 12.75
CA LYS A 64 -8.36 4.54 12.11
C LYS A 64 -8.67 4.42 10.61
N ASP A 65 -7.96 3.55 9.90
CA ASP A 65 -8.11 3.40 8.45
C ASP A 65 -8.55 1.97 8.07
N ARG A 66 -9.21 1.25 8.99
CA ARG A 66 -9.58 -0.17 8.82
C ARG A 66 -10.27 -0.43 7.49
N ASP A 67 -11.28 0.36 7.15
CA ASP A 67 -12.11 0.11 5.98
C ASP A 67 -11.34 0.29 4.66
N VAL A 68 -10.36 1.20 4.64
CA VAL A 68 -9.55 1.45 3.44
C VAL A 68 -8.27 0.61 3.36
N MET A 69 -7.87 -0.05 4.47
CA MET A 69 -6.70 -0.92 4.48
C MET A 69 -6.91 -2.22 3.70
N PHE A 70 -8.14 -2.71 3.63
CA PHE A 70 -8.49 -3.99 3.00
C PHE A 70 -9.18 -3.83 1.64
N THR A 71 -9.25 -2.63 1.08
CA THR A 71 -9.88 -2.37 -0.23
C THR A 71 -9.19 -3.12 -1.38
N PHE A 72 -7.92 -3.49 -1.25
CA PHE A 72 -7.19 -4.22 -2.29
C PHE A 72 -7.81 -5.59 -2.61
N TYR A 73 -8.58 -6.20 -1.68
CA TYR A 73 -9.31 -7.44 -1.92
C TYR A 73 -10.42 -7.30 -2.98
N ASP A 74 -10.86 -6.07 -3.26
CA ASP A 74 -11.84 -5.75 -4.32
C ASP A 74 -11.20 -5.59 -5.70
N PHE A 75 -9.91 -5.95 -5.84
CA PHE A 75 -9.14 -5.87 -7.08
C PHE A 75 -8.52 -7.23 -7.41
N PRO A 76 -8.14 -7.48 -8.69
CA PRO A 76 -7.48 -8.72 -9.08
C PRO A 76 -6.29 -9.07 -8.20
N ALA A 77 -6.17 -10.32 -7.78
CA ALA A 77 -5.08 -10.77 -6.89
C ALA A 77 -3.68 -10.43 -7.44
N ALA A 78 -3.51 -10.49 -8.76
CA ALA A 78 -2.25 -10.12 -9.43
C ALA A 78 -1.85 -8.64 -9.23
N HIS A 79 -2.80 -7.76 -8.91
CA HIS A 79 -2.56 -6.34 -8.66
C HIS A 79 -2.23 -6.03 -7.19
N TRP A 80 -2.48 -6.93 -6.26
CA TRP A 80 -2.33 -6.66 -4.82
C TRP A 80 -0.93 -6.21 -4.41
N VAL A 81 0.11 -6.77 -5.02
CA VAL A 81 1.50 -6.39 -4.76
C VAL A 81 1.75 -4.89 -5.04
N HIS A 82 1.03 -4.33 -6.00
CA HIS A 82 1.14 -2.92 -6.37
C HIS A 82 0.21 -2.01 -5.54
N LEU A 83 -0.92 -2.55 -5.05
CA LEU A 83 -1.92 -1.79 -4.29
C LEU A 83 -1.58 -1.68 -2.80
N ARG A 84 -0.89 -2.67 -2.23
CA ARG A 84 -0.53 -2.70 -0.79
C ARG A 84 0.54 -1.70 -0.40
N THR A 85 1.28 -1.13 -1.36
CA THR A 85 2.43 -0.26 -1.09
C THR A 85 2.54 0.88 -2.11
N THR A 86 3.08 2.01 -1.67
CA THR A 86 3.44 3.16 -2.51
C THR A 86 4.89 3.12 -2.99
N ASN A 87 5.64 2.04 -2.70
CA ASN A 87 7.06 1.90 -3.04
C ASN A 87 7.41 2.21 -4.51
N PRO A 88 6.62 1.81 -5.53
CA PRO A 88 6.92 2.14 -6.92
C PRO A 88 6.95 3.66 -7.16
N ILE A 89 6.00 4.41 -6.59
CA ILE A 89 5.93 5.87 -6.69
C ILE A 89 7.08 6.50 -5.90
N GLU A 90 7.34 5.99 -4.70
CA GLU A 90 8.40 6.51 -3.83
C GLU A 90 9.79 6.32 -4.42
N SER A 91 10.06 5.20 -5.11
CA SER A 91 11.35 4.97 -5.78
C SER A 91 11.60 5.99 -6.91
N THR A 92 10.57 6.35 -7.67
CA THR A 92 10.64 7.41 -8.70
C THR A 92 10.97 8.75 -8.07
N PHE A 93 10.26 9.14 -6.99
CA PHE A 93 10.54 10.39 -6.29
C PHE A 93 11.87 10.37 -5.51
N ALA A 94 12.39 9.21 -5.12
CA ALA A 94 13.71 9.10 -4.53
C ALA A 94 14.81 9.57 -5.50
N THR A 95 14.70 9.24 -6.79
CA THR A 95 15.61 9.72 -7.84
C THR A 95 15.55 11.24 -7.95
N VAL A 96 14.36 11.83 -7.93
CA VAL A 96 14.19 13.29 -7.94
C VAL A 96 14.86 13.92 -6.72
N ARG A 97 14.57 13.41 -5.51
CA ARG A 97 15.20 13.90 -4.27
C ARG A 97 16.71 13.78 -4.29
N HIS A 98 17.27 12.69 -4.80
CA HIS A 98 18.70 12.50 -4.90
C HIS A 98 19.35 13.59 -5.76
N ARG A 99 18.77 13.86 -6.93
CA ARG A 99 19.27 14.90 -7.85
C ARG A 99 19.18 16.29 -7.26
N THR A 100 18.04 16.66 -6.64
CA THR A 100 17.86 17.97 -6.01
C THR A 100 18.85 18.20 -4.86
N ARG A 101 19.18 17.15 -4.10
CA ARG A 101 20.20 17.24 -3.05
C ARG A 101 21.61 17.46 -3.63
N GLN A 102 21.97 16.74 -4.69
CA GLN A 102 23.28 16.89 -5.33
C GLN A 102 23.49 18.27 -5.96
N THR A 103 22.45 18.86 -6.55
CA THR A 103 22.50 20.20 -7.13
C THR A 103 22.35 21.33 -6.10
N LYS A 104 22.26 20.99 -4.79
CA LYS A 104 22.03 21.94 -3.69
C LYS A 104 20.81 22.86 -3.92
N GLY A 105 19.80 22.35 -4.61
CA GLY A 105 18.59 23.07 -4.99
C GLY A 105 18.52 23.33 -6.50
N CYS A 106 17.45 23.96 -6.93
CA CYS A 106 17.14 24.14 -8.36
C CYS A 106 17.14 25.62 -8.82
N GLY A 107 17.59 26.54 -7.98
CA GLY A 107 17.69 27.97 -8.28
C GLY A 107 16.35 28.67 -8.47
N SER A 108 15.39 28.05 -9.19
CA SER A 108 14.03 28.59 -9.39
C SER A 108 12.98 27.51 -9.42
N ARG A 109 11.70 27.91 -9.25
CA ARG A 109 10.55 27.00 -9.38
C ARG A 109 10.46 26.37 -10.76
N VAL A 110 10.72 27.14 -11.81
CA VAL A 110 10.67 26.65 -13.19
C VAL A 110 11.74 25.58 -13.40
N THR A 111 12.98 25.84 -12.97
CA THR A 111 14.07 24.86 -13.06
C THR A 111 13.75 23.58 -12.29
N ALA A 112 13.14 23.70 -11.08
CA ALA A 112 12.73 22.56 -10.30
C ALA A 112 11.68 21.71 -11.04
N LEU A 113 10.63 22.33 -11.57
CA LEU A 113 9.57 21.65 -12.32
C LEU A 113 10.11 20.98 -13.59
N THR A 114 10.97 21.68 -14.32
CA THR A 114 11.62 21.12 -15.53
C THR A 114 12.46 19.90 -15.20
N MET A 115 13.22 19.96 -14.10
CA MET A 115 14.03 18.82 -13.65
C MET A 115 13.15 17.62 -13.23
N VAL A 116 12.09 17.85 -12.46
CA VAL A 116 11.14 16.79 -12.05
C VAL A 116 10.51 16.16 -13.30
N PHE A 117 10.03 16.98 -14.24
CA PHE A 117 9.45 16.51 -15.49
C PHE A 117 10.44 15.65 -16.30
N LYS A 118 11.67 16.13 -16.51
CA LYS A 118 12.71 15.39 -17.23
C LYS A 118 13.05 14.06 -16.57
N LEU A 119 13.20 14.04 -15.24
CA LEU A 119 13.50 12.83 -14.48
C LEU A 119 12.33 11.83 -14.51
N ALA A 120 11.09 12.31 -14.37
CA ALA A 120 9.90 11.46 -14.46
C ALA A 120 9.75 10.83 -15.85
N THR A 121 9.87 11.63 -16.92
CA THR A 121 9.82 11.14 -18.31
C THR A 121 10.95 10.16 -18.61
N GLN A 122 12.14 10.36 -18.04
CA GLN A 122 13.23 9.40 -18.17
C GLN A 122 12.94 8.09 -17.44
N ALA A 123 12.38 8.17 -16.21
CA ALA A 123 12.01 7.00 -15.43
C ALA A 123 10.89 6.18 -16.10
N GLU A 124 9.91 6.84 -16.72
CA GLU A 124 8.79 6.23 -17.44
C GLU A 124 9.26 5.20 -18.48
N ARG A 125 10.37 5.46 -19.18
CA ARG A 125 10.93 4.56 -20.17
C ARG A 125 11.38 3.20 -19.62
N HIS A 126 11.56 3.11 -18.30
CA HIS A 126 12.04 1.93 -17.60
C HIS A 126 10.96 1.32 -16.68
N TRP A 127 9.75 1.91 -16.62
CA TRP A 127 8.67 1.35 -15.82
C TRP A 127 8.23 0.02 -16.40
N ARG A 128 8.07 -0.94 -15.52
CA ARG A 128 7.49 -2.23 -15.86
C ARG A 128 5.98 -2.12 -15.92
N ARG A 129 5.38 -2.85 -16.84
CA ARG A 129 3.92 -2.98 -16.87
C ARG A 129 3.41 -3.60 -15.56
N LEU A 130 2.20 -3.22 -15.19
CA LEU A 130 1.48 -3.84 -14.08
C LEU A 130 1.33 -5.36 -14.35
N ASN A 131 1.49 -6.18 -13.31
CA ASN A 131 1.22 -7.61 -13.43
C ASN A 131 -0.21 -7.83 -13.92
N SER A 132 -0.40 -8.72 -14.89
CA SER A 132 -1.74 -8.99 -15.46
C SER A 132 -2.50 -7.70 -15.86
N TYR A 133 -1.81 -6.76 -16.51
CA TYR A 133 -2.37 -5.47 -16.90
C TYR A 133 -3.66 -5.58 -17.74
N GLN A 134 -3.89 -6.73 -18.41
CA GLN A 134 -5.12 -7.02 -19.18
C GLN A 134 -6.37 -6.98 -18.29
N LEU A 135 -6.23 -7.30 -16.99
CA LEU A 135 -7.33 -7.24 -16.03
C LEU A 135 -7.81 -5.81 -15.72
N ILE A 136 -7.06 -4.79 -16.15
CA ILE A 136 -7.50 -3.38 -16.03
C ILE A 136 -8.77 -3.15 -16.84
N THR A 137 -8.94 -3.82 -17.99
CA THR A 137 -10.15 -3.70 -18.83
C THR A 137 -11.38 -4.06 -18.01
N HIS A 138 -11.36 -5.16 -17.26
CA HIS A 138 -12.47 -5.54 -16.39
C HIS A 138 -12.82 -4.48 -15.35
N LEU A 139 -11.81 -3.82 -14.77
CA LEU A 139 -12.01 -2.74 -13.81
C LEU A 139 -12.65 -1.49 -14.46
N VAL A 140 -12.24 -1.17 -15.70
CA VAL A 140 -12.80 -0.04 -16.47
C VAL A 140 -14.24 -0.35 -16.89
N ASP A 141 -14.54 -1.60 -17.25
CA ASP A 141 -15.88 -2.08 -17.64
C ASP A 141 -16.82 -2.22 -16.41
N GLY A 142 -16.31 -1.94 -15.22
CA GLY A 142 -17.09 -1.96 -13.98
C GLY A 142 -17.36 -3.37 -13.44
N ASP A 143 -16.55 -4.34 -13.82
CA ASP A 143 -16.60 -5.67 -13.23
C ASP A 143 -16.10 -5.64 -11.79
N THR A 144 -16.66 -6.50 -10.95
CA THR A 144 -16.33 -6.57 -9.52
C THR A 144 -15.44 -7.76 -9.22
N PHE A 145 -14.58 -7.60 -8.23
CA PHE A 145 -13.73 -8.66 -7.72
C PHE A 145 -14.01 -8.88 -6.23
N ALA A 146 -13.88 -10.11 -5.77
CA ALA A 146 -13.90 -10.46 -4.36
C ALA A 146 -12.75 -11.41 -4.09
N ASP A 147 -11.94 -11.08 -3.08
CA ASP A 147 -10.72 -11.82 -2.73
C ASP A 147 -9.80 -12.09 -3.95
N GLY A 148 -9.76 -11.11 -4.87
CA GLY A 148 -8.90 -11.16 -6.06
C GLY A 148 -9.47 -11.90 -7.25
N GLU A 149 -10.63 -12.53 -7.13
CA GLU A 149 -11.32 -13.29 -8.18
C GLU A 149 -12.46 -12.48 -8.81
N LEU A 150 -12.56 -12.58 -10.14
CA LEU A 150 -13.63 -11.91 -10.91
C LEU A 150 -14.99 -12.49 -10.52
N GLN A 151 -15.91 -11.63 -10.12
CA GLN A 151 -17.29 -11.99 -9.86
C GLN A 151 -18.10 -11.88 -11.15
N LEU A 152 -18.51 -13.03 -11.70
CA LEU A 152 -19.40 -13.04 -12.84
C LEU A 152 -20.73 -12.38 -12.45
N LYS A 153 -21.17 -11.37 -13.20
CA LYS A 153 -22.53 -10.83 -13.07
C LYS A 153 -23.49 -12.00 -13.31
N LYS A 154 -24.29 -12.37 -12.30
CA LYS A 154 -25.39 -13.32 -12.53
C LYS A 154 -26.24 -12.69 -13.63
N ALA A 155 -26.39 -13.39 -14.74
CA ALA A 155 -27.34 -13.02 -15.78
C ALA A 155 -28.72 -12.93 -15.12
N ALA A 156 -29.35 -11.75 -15.21
CA ALA A 156 -30.72 -11.53 -14.72
C ALA A 156 -31.71 -12.25 -15.61
#